data_3aec66b353cb7cf39fbe2e7d55958185
#
_entry.id   3aec66b353cb7cf39fbe2e7d55958185
#
_cell.length_a   1.000
_cell.length_b   1.000
_cell.length_c   1.000
_cell.angle_alpha   90.00
_cell.angle_beta   90.00
_cell.angle_gamma   90.00
#
_symmetry.space_group_name_H-M   'P 1'
#
loop_
_entity.id
_entity.type
_entity.pdbx_description
1 polymer ?
#
loop_
_entity_poly.entity_id
_entity_poly.type
_entity_poly.pdbx_seq_one_letter_code
_entity_poly.pdbx_strand_id
1 'polypeptide(L)'
;MNMRKLLFTISFCFLCTLWVSAQQVGIKTNMLYWATTTPNIGTEIAVGKKHTAQVFFGLNPWKQSGGDQSSLRHWLVMPEYRYWFKQNFKGWFTGVHAMGGQYNVGGVKLPFGLVKGLRDHRYEGWYVGGGVTGGYQWKLASRLNLEASLGIGYIYSNYDKFKCGACGEKLYAGHKNYVGPTKVALSLVYLIGPKPKTPEVVEQPVSPVRRTNTLLAAVQPEVEAVKIRHLDKRAYIDFPVDKITLYPEYRRNPAQLDSIITTINALKQDKNLEVSGINIHGFASPESPYTHNDYLAKNRAKTLTEYVRRMVKLPDSIFSVSSTPEDWEGLRAYIKDSNLEHKAEILAIANDESLNPDAREWKIKKQYPSEYRFMLDTWYLALRHSDYHITYKVKPFSVEEAKEILKTKPQQLSLNELFMVAQTYEPGSKEFNEVMETAVRLFPSDPIANLNAAITRLNAGDVDGAKSYLDKAGDSESAKEAREVYEKIKKQ
;
A
#
# COMPACT_ATOMS: atom_id res chain seq x y z
N MET A 1 -34.21 -20.28 27.49
CA MET A 1 -33.55 -21.26 26.57
C MET A 1 -32.59 -22.08 27.44
N ASN A 2 -32.78 -23.39 27.51
CA ASN A 2 -32.06 -24.25 28.44
C ASN A 2 -30.54 -24.29 28.13
N MET A 3 -29.69 -23.93 29.10
CA MET A 3 -28.23 -23.86 28.97
C MET A 3 -27.58 -25.17 28.41
N ARG A 4 -28.21 -26.32 28.64
CA ARG A 4 -27.82 -27.61 28.03
C ARG A 4 -28.03 -27.65 26.52
N LYS A 5 -29.11 -27.03 25.97
CA LYS A 5 -29.34 -26.96 24.52
C LYS A 5 -28.35 -26.01 23.85
N LEU A 6 -27.98 -24.90 24.50
CA LEU A 6 -26.99 -23.96 24.02
C LEU A 6 -25.58 -24.60 23.97
N LEU A 7 -25.19 -25.32 24.99
CA LEU A 7 -23.91 -26.07 25.03
C LEU A 7 -23.85 -27.20 24.00
N PHE A 8 -24.97 -27.87 23.73
CA PHE A 8 -25.05 -28.91 22.71
C PHE A 8 -24.95 -28.33 21.28
N THR A 9 -25.57 -27.16 21.04
CA THR A 9 -25.48 -26.46 19.75
C THR A 9 -24.07 -25.91 19.49
N ILE A 10 -23.42 -25.37 20.51
CA ILE A 10 -22.03 -24.89 20.43
C ILE A 10 -21.07 -26.06 20.22
N SER A 11 -21.27 -27.19 20.92
CA SER A 11 -20.45 -28.40 20.74
C SER A 11 -20.65 -29.04 19.38
N PHE A 12 -21.87 -29.04 18.84
CA PHE A 12 -22.16 -29.56 17.50
C PHE A 12 -21.55 -28.67 16.39
N CYS A 13 -21.62 -27.35 16.54
CA CYS A 13 -20.91 -26.42 15.64
C CYS A 13 -19.37 -26.60 15.69
N PHE A 14 -18.80 -26.91 16.87
CA PHE A 14 -17.36 -27.17 17.02
C PHE A 14 -16.94 -28.53 16.42
N LEU A 15 -17.80 -29.54 16.46
CA LEU A 15 -17.54 -30.85 15.84
C LEU A 15 -17.65 -30.83 14.31
N CYS A 16 -18.49 -29.98 13.73
CA CYS A 16 -18.56 -29.80 12.29
C CYS A 16 -17.31 -29.11 11.70
N THR A 17 -16.50 -28.45 12.51
CA THR A 17 -15.22 -27.83 12.06
C THR A 17 -14.06 -28.80 11.97
N LEU A 18 -14.17 -30.02 12.48
CA LEU A 18 -13.08 -31.03 12.46
C LEU A 18 -12.95 -31.82 11.15
N TRP A 19 -13.84 -31.63 10.18
CA TRP A 19 -13.81 -32.34 8.88
C TRP A 19 -13.23 -31.54 7.72
N VAL A 20 -12.57 -30.40 8.02
CA VAL A 20 -11.92 -29.56 7.01
C VAL A 20 -10.40 -29.74 7.07
N SER A 21 -9.93 -30.93 6.75
CA SER A 21 -8.51 -31.20 6.52
C SER A 21 -8.07 -30.54 5.21
N ALA A 22 -7.41 -29.39 5.28
CA ALA A 22 -6.66 -28.68 4.25
C ALA A 22 -7.10 -27.20 3.98
N GLN A 23 -7.98 -26.61 4.77
CA GLN A 23 -8.34 -25.21 4.60
C GLN A 23 -7.50 -24.30 5.50
N GLN A 24 -7.05 -23.17 4.95
CA GLN A 24 -6.37 -22.13 5.71
C GLN A 24 -7.39 -21.36 6.56
N VAL A 25 -7.11 -21.22 7.85
CA VAL A 25 -7.95 -20.49 8.81
C VAL A 25 -7.17 -19.29 9.34
N GLY A 26 -7.78 -18.12 9.34
CA GLY A 26 -7.27 -16.91 9.98
C GLY A 26 -8.03 -16.62 11.27
N ILE A 27 -7.33 -16.49 12.39
CA ILE A 27 -7.87 -15.90 13.63
C ILE A 27 -7.42 -14.46 13.67
N LYS A 28 -8.33 -13.54 13.97
CA LYS A 28 -8.04 -12.11 13.94
C LYS A 28 -8.62 -11.37 15.13
N THR A 29 -7.98 -10.24 15.44
CA THR A 29 -8.49 -9.27 16.40
C THR A 29 -8.35 -7.86 15.83
N ASN A 30 -9.38 -7.04 15.97
CA ASN A 30 -9.37 -5.64 15.56
C ASN A 30 -8.79 -4.76 16.68
N MET A 31 -7.65 -4.16 16.44
CA MET A 31 -6.93 -3.33 17.42
C MET A 31 -7.70 -2.05 17.77
N LEU A 32 -8.52 -1.50 16.85
CA LEU A 32 -9.31 -0.31 17.14
C LEU A 32 -10.38 -0.57 18.22
N TYR A 33 -10.88 -1.79 18.34
CA TYR A 33 -11.83 -2.14 19.40
C TYR A 33 -11.18 -2.24 20.76
N TRP A 34 -9.90 -2.58 20.82
CA TRP A 34 -9.13 -2.56 22.07
C TRP A 34 -8.97 -1.14 22.62
N ALA A 35 -8.89 -0.13 21.75
CA ALA A 35 -8.87 1.28 22.18
C ALA A 35 -10.15 1.71 22.92
N THR A 36 -11.27 1.01 22.70
CA THR A 36 -12.53 1.19 23.42
C THR A 36 -12.77 0.11 24.48
N THR A 37 -11.72 -0.60 24.89
CA THR A 37 -11.81 -1.72 25.86
C THR A 37 -12.82 -2.80 25.47
N THR A 38 -12.99 -3.06 24.16
CA THR A 38 -13.92 -4.06 23.62
C THR A 38 -13.14 -5.29 23.17
N PRO A 39 -13.04 -6.37 23.98
CA PRO A 39 -12.55 -7.67 23.55
C PRO A 39 -13.27 -8.15 22.29
N ASN A 40 -12.49 -8.67 21.34
CA ASN A 40 -13.05 -9.07 20.06
C ASN A 40 -12.22 -10.18 19.41
N ILE A 41 -12.88 -11.02 18.64
CA ILE A 41 -12.28 -12.11 17.89
C ILE A 41 -13.02 -12.32 16.57
N GLY A 42 -12.26 -12.59 15.52
CA GLY A 42 -12.77 -12.99 14.22
C GLY A 42 -12.14 -14.31 13.78
N THR A 43 -12.93 -15.14 13.13
CA THR A 43 -12.45 -16.35 12.46
C THR A 43 -12.81 -16.25 10.99
N GLU A 44 -11.82 -16.48 10.14
CA GLU A 44 -11.97 -16.45 8.69
C GLU A 44 -11.45 -17.75 8.09
N ILE A 45 -12.24 -18.38 7.24
CA ILE A 45 -11.90 -19.65 6.59
C ILE A 45 -11.88 -19.47 5.07
N ALA A 46 -10.92 -20.11 4.41
CA ALA A 46 -10.88 -20.17 2.95
C ALA A 46 -11.97 -21.15 2.46
N VAL A 47 -12.93 -20.66 1.69
CA VAL A 47 -14.02 -21.48 1.11
C VAL A 47 -13.82 -21.75 -0.38
N GLY A 48 -12.75 -21.20 -0.95
CA GLY A 48 -12.37 -21.35 -2.36
C GLY A 48 -11.00 -20.74 -2.63
N LYS A 49 -10.52 -20.81 -3.88
CA LYS A 49 -9.18 -20.29 -4.25
C LYS A 49 -9.01 -18.77 -4.02
N LYS A 50 -10.11 -18.03 -4.14
CA LYS A 50 -10.16 -16.57 -3.99
C LYS A 50 -11.31 -16.12 -3.09
N HIS A 51 -11.88 -17.00 -2.31
CA HIS A 51 -13.06 -16.72 -1.50
C HIS A 51 -12.83 -17.14 -0.06
N THR A 52 -13.24 -16.28 0.88
CA THR A 52 -13.22 -16.57 2.30
C THR A 52 -14.56 -16.22 2.93
N ALA A 53 -14.92 -16.93 3.99
CA ALA A 53 -16.03 -16.59 4.85
C ALA A 53 -15.49 -16.27 6.25
N GLN A 54 -16.02 -15.20 6.86
CA GLN A 54 -15.59 -14.71 8.16
C GLN A 54 -16.79 -14.54 9.08
N VAL A 55 -16.56 -14.78 10.36
CA VAL A 55 -17.45 -14.32 11.42
C VAL A 55 -16.62 -13.55 12.45
N PHE A 56 -17.04 -12.33 12.74
CA PHE A 56 -16.41 -11.47 13.74
C PHE A 56 -17.38 -11.25 14.91
N PHE A 57 -16.86 -11.32 16.12
CA PHE A 57 -17.60 -11.09 17.37
C PHE A 57 -16.86 -10.09 18.24
N GLY A 58 -17.59 -9.15 18.82
CA GLY A 58 -17.09 -8.19 19.80
C GLY A 58 -18.05 -8.06 20.97
N LEU A 59 -17.49 -7.95 22.17
CA LEU A 59 -18.26 -7.82 23.43
C LEU A 59 -17.62 -6.79 24.33
N ASN A 60 -18.39 -5.80 24.76
CA ASN A 60 -17.99 -4.87 25.82
C ASN A 60 -18.95 -5.01 27.00
N PRO A 61 -18.58 -5.78 28.04
CA PRO A 61 -19.42 -6.00 29.21
C PRO A 61 -19.28 -4.92 30.28
N TRP A 62 -18.30 -4.01 30.15
CA TRP A 62 -17.86 -3.14 31.22
C TRP A 62 -18.82 -1.98 31.49
N LYS A 63 -19.01 -1.68 32.78
CA LYS A 63 -19.47 -0.40 33.26
C LYS A 63 -18.21 0.46 33.44
N GLN A 64 -18.09 1.56 32.76
CA GLN A 64 -16.94 2.45 32.90
C GLN A 64 -16.99 3.15 34.25
N SER A 65 -16.01 2.87 35.12
CA SER A 65 -15.85 3.50 36.43
C SER A 65 -15.17 4.87 36.26
N GLY A 66 -15.94 5.86 35.94
CA GLY A 66 -15.51 7.27 35.99
C GLY A 66 -16.71 8.07 36.42
N GLY A 67 -16.64 8.79 37.55
CA GLY A 67 -17.67 9.48 38.23
C GLY A 67 -18.88 9.82 37.36
N ASP A 68 -20.04 9.38 37.77
CA ASP A 68 -21.32 9.57 37.15
C ASP A 68 -21.57 8.88 35.79
N GLN A 69 -21.79 7.55 35.84
CA GLN A 69 -22.79 6.87 35.01
C GLN A 69 -22.52 6.64 33.53
N SER A 70 -21.26 6.53 33.10
CA SER A 70 -20.99 6.14 31.72
C SER A 70 -21.11 4.62 31.51
N SER A 71 -21.84 4.21 30.47
CA SER A 71 -21.96 2.82 30.03
C SER A 71 -21.63 2.70 28.57
N LEU A 72 -20.76 1.75 28.19
CA LEU A 72 -20.44 1.45 26.80
C LEU A 72 -20.69 -0.06 26.51
N ARG A 73 -21.68 -0.64 27.17
CA ARG A 73 -21.98 -2.07 27.01
C ARG A 73 -22.60 -2.36 25.66
N HIS A 74 -21.99 -3.25 24.94
CA HIS A 74 -22.54 -3.73 23.67
C HIS A 74 -21.94 -5.09 23.30
N TRP A 75 -22.65 -5.77 22.43
CA TRP A 75 -22.09 -6.90 21.69
C TRP A 75 -22.48 -6.77 20.21
N LEU A 76 -21.65 -7.36 19.35
CA LEU A 76 -21.92 -7.42 17.93
C LEU A 76 -21.47 -8.77 17.37
N VAL A 77 -22.17 -9.20 16.31
CA VAL A 77 -21.73 -10.28 15.44
C VAL A 77 -21.79 -9.78 13.99
N MET A 78 -20.77 -10.13 13.21
CA MET A 78 -20.64 -9.67 11.83
C MET A 78 -20.12 -10.82 10.94
N PRO A 79 -21.02 -11.60 10.31
CA PRO A 79 -20.65 -12.49 9.22
C PRO A 79 -20.30 -11.68 7.97
N GLU A 80 -19.28 -12.14 7.23
CA GLU A 80 -18.83 -11.49 6.01
C GLU A 80 -18.32 -12.53 5.03
N TYR A 81 -18.66 -12.36 3.75
CA TYR A 81 -18.14 -13.14 2.64
C TYR A 81 -17.25 -12.25 1.78
N ARG A 82 -16.04 -12.75 1.43
CA ARG A 82 -14.98 -11.98 0.79
C ARG A 82 -14.52 -12.60 -0.51
N TYR A 83 -14.20 -11.75 -1.46
CA TYR A 83 -13.49 -12.07 -2.69
C TYR A 83 -12.10 -11.42 -2.69
N TRP A 84 -11.06 -12.21 -2.94
CA TRP A 84 -9.68 -11.78 -3.00
C TRP A 84 -9.21 -11.66 -4.44
N PHE A 85 -8.64 -10.51 -4.81
CA PHE A 85 -8.24 -10.26 -6.19
C PHE A 85 -7.05 -11.13 -6.64
N LYS A 86 -6.12 -11.44 -5.72
CA LYS A 86 -4.95 -12.30 -6.01
C LYS A 86 -5.09 -13.69 -5.37
N GLN A 87 -5.00 -13.78 -4.07
CA GLN A 87 -4.97 -15.02 -3.29
C GLN A 87 -5.59 -14.77 -1.93
N ASN A 88 -6.22 -15.79 -1.33
CA ASN A 88 -6.75 -15.71 0.03
C ASN A 88 -5.69 -15.20 1.02
N PHE A 89 -6.10 -14.33 1.91
CA PHE A 89 -5.25 -13.74 2.95
C PHE A 89 -4.05 -12.91 2.44
N LYS A 90 -4.10 -12.39 1.20
CA LYS A 90 -3.02 -11.58 0.64
C LYS A 90 -3.52 -10.52 -0.34
N GLY A 91 -3.20 -9.26 -0.07
CA GLY A 91 -3.48 -8.14 -0.97
C GLY A 91 -4.91 -7.61 -0.84
N TRP A 92 -5.44 -7.06 -1.91
CA TRP A 92 -6.76 -6.46 -1.96
C TRP A 92 -7.88 -7.48 -1.91
N PHE A 93 -8.94 -7.15 -1.18
CA PHE A 93 -10.20 -7.89 -1.16
C PHE A 93 -11.40 -6.95 -1.14
N THR A 94 -12.53 -7.46 -1.56
CA THR A 94 -13.85 -6.88 -1.37
C THR A 94 -14.76 -7.92 -0.73
N GLY A 95 -15.84 -7.46 -0.06
CA GLY A 95 -16.77 -8.37 0.60
C GLY A 95 -18.13 -7.76 0.83
N VAL A 96 -19.05 -8.62 1.22
CA VAL A 96 -20.36 -8.24 1.71
C VAL A 96 -20.53 -8.74 3.13
N HIS A 97 -21.01 -7.88 4.01
CA HIS A 97 -21.23 -8.22 5.41
C HIS A 97 -22.65 -7.93 5.86
N ALA A 98 -23.13 -8.74 6.78
CA ALA A 98 -24.26 -8.43 7.63
C ALA A 98 -23.76 -8.18 9.04
N MET A 99 -24.53 -7.46 9.85
CA MET A 99 -24.18 -7.20 11.24
C MET A 99 -25.42 -7.10 12.12
N GLY A 100 -25.26 -7.44 13.37
CA GLY A 100 -26.30 -7.27 14.37
C GLY A 100 -25.74 -7.27 15.78
N GLY A 101 -26.48 -6.64 16.69
CA GLY A 101 -26.05 -6.55 18.08
C GLY A 101 -27.04 -5.81 18.96
N GLN A 102 -26.66 -5.70 20.21
CA GLN A 102 -27.37 -4.92 21.21
C GLN A 102 -26.40 -3.96 21.89
N TYR A 103 -26.93 -2.83 22.34
CA TYR A 103 -26.14 -1.82 23.01
C TYR A 103 -26.91 -1.18 24.16
N ASN A 104 -26.15 -0.74 25.16
CA ASN A 104 -26.61 0.09 26.26
C ASN A 104 -25.51 1.12 26.54
N VAL A 105 -25.65 2.29 25.89
CA VAL A 105 -24.59 3.29 25.80
C VAL A 105 -25.11 4.65 26.28
N GLY A 106 -24.36 5.27 27.19
CA GLY A 106 -24.67 6.60 27.71
C GLY A 106 -23.52 7.21 28.49
N GLY A 107 -23.51 8.52 28.68
CA GLY A 107 -22.46 9.23 29.41
C GLY A 107 -21.09 9.27 28.71
N VAL A 108 -21.01 8.96 27.39
CA VAL A 108 -19.76 8.79 26.66
C VAL A 108 -19.57 9.90 25.64
N LYS A 109 -18.35 10.48 25.59
CA LYS A 109 -17.92 11.37 24.49
C LYS A 109 -17.24 10.50 23.43
N LEU A 110 -17.89 10.34 22.28
CA LEU A 110 -17.23 9.73 21.14
C LEU A 110 -16.33 10.74 20.40
N PRO A 111 -15.17 10.31 19.87
CA PRO A 111 -14.32 11.15 19.05
C PRO A 111 -15.09 11.78 17.89
N PHE A 112 -14.72 12.99 17.50
CA PHE A 112 -15.33 13.73 16.37
C PHE A 112 -16.83 14.08 16.51
N GLY A 113 -17.42 13.94 17.70
CA GLY A 113 -18.82 14.32 17.94
C GLY A 113 -19.86 13.49 17.15
N LEU A 114 -19.53 12.27 16.78
CA LEU A 114 -20.32 11.38 15.91
C LEU A 114 -21.76 11.14 16.41
N VAL A 115 -22.03 11.24 17.70
CA VAL A 115 -23.39 11.16 18.25
C VAL A 115 -23.55 12.18 19.39
N LYS A 116 -24.10 13.34 19.09
CA LYS A 116 -24.23 14.48 20.01
C LYS A 116 -25.08 14.23 21.28
N GLY A 117 -25.94 13.21 21.29
CA GLY A 117 -26.84 12.93 22.43
C GLY A 117 -26.33 11.91 23.44
N LEU A 118 -25.21 11.22 23.18
CA LEU A 118 -24.71 10.15 24.08
C LEU A 118 -24.12 10.67 25.39
N ARG A 119 -23.79 11.95 25.46
CA ARG A 119 -23.23 12.56 26.68
C ARG A 119 -24.28 12.71 27.79
N ASP A 120 -25.50 13.13 27.39
CA ASP A 120 -26.53 13.58 28.30
C ASP A 120 -27.68 12.58 28.46
N HIS A 121 -27.70 11.54 27.64
CA HIS A 121 -28.75 10.53 27.60
C HIS A 121 -28.15 9.12 27.45
N ARG A 122 -28.90 8.12 27.92
CA ARG A 122 -28.60 6.71 27.72
C ARG A 122 -29.52 6.14 26.64
N TYR A 123 -28.95 5.33 25.76
CA TYR A 123 -29.68 4.62 24.72
C TYR A 123 -29.47 3.12 24.89
N GLU A 124 -30.53 2.38 24.94
CA GLU A 124 -30.54 0.91 25.01
C GLU A 124 -31.37 0.35 23.87
N GLY A 125 -30.81 -0.58 23.12
CA GLY A 125 -31.51 -1.10 21.94
C GLY A 125 -30.75 -2.19 21.21
N TRP A 126 -31.29 -2.52 20.05
CA TRP A 126 -30.67 -3.47 19.13
C TRP A 126 -30.56 -2.85 17.74
N TYR A 127 -29.69 -3.42 16.94
CA TYR A 127 -29.50 -3.01 15.55
C TYR A 127 -29.21 -4.20 14.66
N VAL A 128 -29.57 -4.05 13.40
CA VAL A 128 -29.27 -4.97 12.31
C VAL A 128 -28.92 -4.15 11.07
N GLY A 129 -27.99 -4.65 10.28
CA GLY A 129 -27.54 -3.95 9.09
C GLY A 129 -26.68 -4.82 8.19
N GLY A 130 -26.19 -4.21 7.15
CA GLY A 130 -25.25 -4.85 6.22
C GLY A 130 -24.67 -3.84 5.26
N GLY A 131 -23.66 -4.27 4.53
CA GLY A 131 -22.94 -3.40 3.62
C GLY A 131 -21.90 -4.11 2.80
N VAL A 132 -21.12 -3.30 2.10
CA VAL A 132 -19.95 -3.76 1.32
C VAL A 132 -18.67 -3.34 2.03
N THR A 133 -17.65 -4.17 1.93
CA THR A 133 -16.33 -3.94 2.54
C THR A 133 -15.26 -3.94 1.47
N GLY A 134 -14.28 -3.06 1.58
CA GLY A 134 -13.00 -3.11 0.87
C GLY A 134 -11.86 -3.12 1.86
N GLY A 135 -10.78 -3.81 1.53
CA GLY A 135 -9.61 -3.85 2.41
C GLY A 135 -8.37 -4.42 1.75
N TYR A 136 -7.28 -4.29 2.50
CA TYR A 136 -5.98 -4.81 2.10
C TYR A 136 -5.31 -5.55 3.24
N GLN A 137 -4.66 -6.66 2.93
CA GLN A 137 -3.93 -7.45 3.91
C GLN A 137 -2.44 -7.56 3.53
N TRP A 138 -1.59 -7.11 4.47
CA TRP A 138 -0.12 -7.18 4.38
C TRP A 138 0.38 -8.40 5.13
N LYS A 139 1.33 -9.10 4.54
CA LYS A 139 2.06 -10.17 5.22
C LYS A 139 3.17 -9.55 6.07
N LEU A 140 3.12 -9.72 7.39
CA LEU A 140 4.16 -9.28 8.32
C LEU A 140 5.18 -10.40 8.60
N ALA A 141 4.70 -11.64 8.77
CA ALA A 141 5.53 -12.82 9.01
C ALA A 141 4.92 -14.06 8.34
N SER A 142 5.54 -15.22 8.51
CA SER A 142 5.08 -16.46 7.86
C SER A 142 3.62 -16.84 8.21
N ARG A 143 3.15 -16.48 9.39
CA ARG A 143 1.78 -16.75 9.90
C ARG A 143 1.06 -15.52 10.42
N LEU A 144 1.66 -14.34 10.32
CA LEU A 144 1.10 -13.11 10.86
C LEU A 144 0.88 -12.10 9.74
N ASN A 145 -0.33 -11.60 9.63
CA ASN A 145 -0.72 -10.55 8.68
C ASN A 145 -1.32 -9.35 9.43
N LEU A 146 -1.23 -8.18 8.81
CA LEU A 146 -1.95 -6.97 9.19
C LEU A 146 -3.03 -6.72 8.15
N GLU A 147 -4.25 -6.42 8.58
CA GLU A 147 -5.37 -6.11 7.69
C GLU A 147 -5.96 -4.74 8.02
N ALA A 148 -6.13 -3.91 7.01
CA ALA A 148 -6.96 -2.70 7.11
C ALA A 148 -8.20 -2.87 6.24
N SER A 149 -9.38 -2.55 6.78
CA SER A 149 -10.64 -2.63 6.04
C SER A 149 -11.63 -1.53 6.43
N LEU A 150 -12.39 -1.08 5.43
CA LEU A 150 -13.46 -0.11 5.55
C LEU A 150 -14.74 -0.68 4.92
N GLY A 151 -15.87 -0.50 5.58
CA GLY A 151 -17.18 -0.91 5.08
C GLY A 151 -18.17 0.23 5.10
N ILE A 152 -19.03 0.28 4.10
CA ILE A 152 -20.13 1.23 3.99
C ILE A 152 -21.43 0.43 3.81
N GLY A 153 -22.50 0.87 4.44
CA GLY A 153 -23.77 0.16 4.36
C GLY A 153 -24.90 0.87 5.07
N TYR A 154 -25.92 0.09 5.38
CA TYR A 154 -27.14 0.52 6.04
C TYR A 154 -27.35 -0.21 7.36
N ILE A 155 -27.77 0.53 8.39
CA ILE A 155 -28.11 0.01 9.72
C ILE A 155 -29.50 0.51 10.10
N TYR A 156 -30.37 -0.42 10.50
CA TYR A 156 -31.62 -0.15 11.21
C TYR A 156 -31.41 -0.40 12.70
N SER A 157 -31.79 0.55 13.53
CA SER A 157 -31.72 0.45 15.00
C SER A 157 -33.04 0.82 15.64
N ASN A 158 -33.46 0.00 16.61
CA ASN A 158 -34.60 0.29 17.49
C ASN A 158 -34.07 0.51 18.90
N TYR A 159 -34.49 1.56 19.57
CA TYR A 159 -33.93 1.93 20.86
C TYR A 159 -34.92 2.61 21.81
N ASP A 160 -34.63 2.45 23.10
CA ASP A 160 -35.21 3.22 24.16
C ASP A 160 -34.24 4.32 24.62
N LYS A 161 -34.74 5.54 24.77
CA LYS A 161 -33.97 6.69 25.26
C LYS A 161 -34.33 6.97 26.70
N PHE A 162 -33.29 7.17 27.55
CA PHE A 162 -33.42 7.46 28.97
C PHE A 162 -32.82 8.85 29.28
N LYS A 163 -33.37 9.51 30.32
CA LYS A 163 -33.03 10.89 30.69
C LYS A 163 -31.57 11.10 31.09
N CYS A 164 -30.99 10.15 31.79
CA CYS A 164 -29.59 10.16 32.18
C CYS A 164 -29.00 8.75 32.24
N GLY A 165 -27.67 8.65 32.48
CA GLY A 165 -26.98 7.36 32.48
C GLY A 165 -27.46 6.38 33.53
N ALA A 166 -27.88 6.81 34.75
CA ALA A 166 -28.26 5.94 35.86
C ALA A 166 -29.75 6.01 36.22
N CYS A 167 -30.41 7.14 36.00
CA CYS A 167 -31.84 7.19 36.28
C CYS A 167 -32.62 6.35 35.27
N GLY A 168 -33.44 5.43 35.73
CA GLY A 168 -34.20 4.52 34.89
C GLY A 168 -35.41 5.13 34.15
N GLU A 169 -35.57 6.47 34.16
CA GLU A 169 -36.69 7.16 33.54
C GLU A 169 -36.61 7.09 32.00
N LYS A 170 -37.48 6.28 31.40
CA LYS A 170 -37.62 6.14 29.94
C LYS A 170 -38.32 7.38 29.39
N LEU A 171 -37.68 8.08 28.46
CA LEU A 171 -38.27 9.23 27.79
C LEU A 171 -39.19 8.82 26.65
N TYR A 172 -38.67 7.97 25.74
CA TYR A 172 -39.45 7.43 24.61
C TYR A 172 -38.70 6.25 23.97
N ALA A 173 -39.47 5.49 23.19
CA ALA A 173 -38.95 4.51 22.23
C ALA A 173 -38.85 5.11 20.84
N GLY A 174 -37.83 4.77 20.09
CA GLY A 174 -37.63 5.28 18.74
C GLY A 174 -36.87 4.29 17.86
N HIS A 175 -36.83 4.59 16.57
CA HIS A 175 -35.99 3.88 15.62
C HIS A 175 -35.15 4.87 14.81
N LYS A 176 -34.05 4.38 14.24
CA LYS A 176 -33.15 5.20 13.41
C LYS A 176 -32.63 4.38 12.24
N ASN A 177 -32.68 4.99 11.07
CA ASN A 177 -32.04 4.51 9.87
C ASN A 177 -30.70 5.25 9.72
N TYR A 178 -29.64 4.52 9.41
CA TYR A 178 -28.32 5.07 9.23
C TYR A 178 -27.70 4.53 7.94
N VAL A 179 -27.18 5.42 7.10
CA VAL A 179 -26.37 5.09 5.92
C VAL A 179 -25.01 5.73 6.11
N GLY A 180 -23.96 4.94 6.00
CA GLY A 180 -22.60 5.42 6.19
C GLY A 180 -21.62 4.31 6.53
N PRO A 181 -20.45 4.64 7.12
CA PRO A 181 -19.46 3.65 7.55
C PRO A 181 -20.05 2.65 8.55
N THR A 182 -20.05 1.36 8.20
CA THR A 182 -20.54 0.25 9.03
C THR A 182 -19.40 -0.56 9.64
N LYS A 183 -18.20 -0.42 9.10
CA LYS A 183 -17.01 -1.15 9.55
C LYS A 183 -15.76 -0.31 9.36
N VAL A 184 -14.93 -0.24 10.40
CA VAL A 184 -13.56 0.27 10.34
C VAL A 184 -12.69 -0.71 11.14
N ALA A 185 -11.69 -1.30 10.50
CA ALA A 185 -10.86 -2.28 11.17
C ALA A 185 -9.38 -2.13 10.79
N LEU A 186 -8.55 -2.24 11.80
CA LEU A 186 -7.12 -2.50 11.69
C LEU A 186 -6.84 -3.75 12.52
N SER A 187 -6.65 -4.89 11.86
CA SER A 187 -6.66 -6.19 12.52
C SER A 187 -5.32 -6.91 12.36
N LEU A 188 -4.88 -7.56 13.44
CA LEU A 188 -3.86 -8.60 13.37
C LEU A 188 -4.55 -9.93 13.03
N VAL A 189 -3.98 -10.66 12.09
CA VAL A 189 -4.51 -11.94 11.58
C VAL A 189 -3.44 -13.01 11.73
N TYR A 190 -3.72 -14.03 12.54
CA TYR A 190 -2.85 -15.20 12.69
C TYR A 190 -3.38 -16.36 11.85
N LEU A 191 -2.56 -16.91 10.96
CA LEU A 191 -2.95 -17.97 10.04
C LEU A 191 -2.62 -19.34 10.64
N ILE A 192 -3.64 -20.20 10.72
CA ILE A 192 -3.57 -21.60 11.15
C ILE A 192 -3.84 -22.49 9.94
N GLY A 193 -3.20 -23.62 9.90
CA GLY A 193 -3.32 -24.60 8.81
C GLY A 193 -1.97 -24.86 8.13
N PRO A 194 -1.95 -25.68 7.10
CA PRO A 194 -0.74 -25.93 6.33
C PRO A 194 -0.19 -24.57 5.92
N LYS A 195 1.14 -24.38 6.01
CA LYS A 195 1.78 -23.21 5.41
C LYS A 195 1.11 -23.02 4.07
N PRO A 196 0.72 -21.78 3.67
CA PRO A 196 0.35 -21.59 2.29
C PRO A 196 1.52 -22.21 1.54
N LYS A 197 1.27 -23.29 0.86
CA LYS A 197 2.20 -23.74 -0.14
C LYS A 197 2.40 -22.47 -0.96
N THR A 198 3.60 -21.89 -0.96
CA THR A 198 4.05 -21.03 -2.05
C THR A 198 3.36 -21.61 -3.24
N PRO A 199 2.58 -20.83 -4.05
CA PRO A 199 1.82 -21.49 -5.08
C PRO A 199 2.74 -22.54 -5.65
N GLU A 200 2.53 -23.80 -5.29
CA GLU A 200 2.89 -24.86 -6.13
C GLU A 200 2.26 -24.36 -7.41
N VAL A 201 3.09 -23.98 -8.34
CA VAL A 201 2.67 -24.02 -9.72
C VAL A 201 1.81 -25.27 -9.71
N VAL A 202 0.47 -25.07 -9.78
CA VAL A 202 -0.41 -26.21 -10.01
C VAL A 202 0.23 -26.76 -11.25
N GLU A 203 0.98 -27.83 -11.07
CA GLU A 203 1.16 -28.74 -12.16
C GLU A 203 -0.27 -29.05 -12.57
N GLN A 204 -0.78 -28.25 -13.51
CA GLN A 204 -1.79 -28.77 -14.41
C GLN A 204 -1.21 -30.11 -14.79
N PRO A 205 -1.98 -31.24 -14.82
CA PRO A 205 -1.46 -32.51 -15.21
C PRO A 205 -0.70 -32.24 -16.50
N VAL A 206 0.63 -32.23 -16.36
CA VAL A 206 1.54 -31.84 -17.41
C VAL A 206 1.26 -32.87 -18.47
N SER A 207 0.63 -32.43 -19.54
CA SER A 207 0.70 -33.18 -20.80
C SER A 207 2.15 -33.58 -20.93
N PRO A 208 2.48 -34.84 -21.20
CA PRO A 208 3.83 -35.41 -21.02
C PRO A 208 4.84 -34.41 -21.57
N VAL A 209 5.67 -33.85 -20.65
CA VAL A 209 6.71 -32.88 -20.99
C VAL A 209 7.57 -33.51 -22.04
N ARG A 210 7.41 -33.10 -23.29
CA ARG A 210 8.36 -33.42 -24.35
C ARG A 210 9.60 -32.59 -24.07
N ARG A 211 10.50 -33.15 -23.24
CA ARG A 211 11.83 -32.63 -23.03
C ARG A 211 12.55 -32.67 -24.36
N THR A 212 12.75 -31.53 -24.98
CA THR A 212 13.80 -31.39 -25.99
C THR A 212 15.13 -31.65 -25.27
N ASN A 213 15.96 -32.50 -25.80
CA ASN A 213 17.24 -32.91 -25.18
C ASN A 213 18.28 -31.78 -25.11
N THR A 214 17.93 -30.54 -25.36
CA THR A 214 18.83 -29.38 -25.35
C THR A 214 18.37 -28.41 -24.29
N LEU A 215 19.01 -28.45 -23.11
CA LEU A 215 18.85 -27.42 -22.10
C LEU A 215 19.61 -26.19 -22.58
N LEU A 216 18.89 -25.05 -22.62
CA LEU A 216 19.51 -23.75 -22.86
C LEU A 216 20.30 -23.32 -21.63
N ALA A 217 21.52 -22.81 -21.85
CA ALA A 217 22.34 -22.29 -20.78
C ALA A 217 21.93 -20.83 -20.45
N ALA A 218 21.90 -20.50 -19.18
CA ALA A 218 21.71 -19.12 -18.74
C ALA A 218 22.91 -18.26 -19.14
N VAL A 219 22.65 -17.02 -19.54
CA VAL A 219 23.65 -16.08 -20.04
C VAL A 219 24.16 -15.20 -18.90
N GLN A 220 25.48 -15.10 -18.78
CA GLN A 220 26.10 -14.26 -17.76
C GLN A 220 25.92 -12.78 -18.11
N PRO A 221 25.36 -11.97 -17.17
CA PRO A 221 25.29 -10.52 -17.32
C PRO A 221 26.66 -9.85 -17.21
N GLU A 222 26.76 -8.64 -17.75
CA GLU A 222 27.95 -7.82 -17.53
C GLU A 222 28.14 -7.48 -16.05
N VAL A 223 29.42 -7.34 -15.64
CA VAL A 223 29.78 -6.95 -14.29
C VAL A 223 29.56 -5.46 -14.11
N GLU A 224 28.67 -5.08 -13.22
CA GLU A 224 28.50 -3.69 -12.82
C GLU A 224 29.68 -3.25 -11.94
N ALA A 225 30.64 -2.52 -12.50
CA ALA A 225 31.86 -2.13 -11.82
C ALA A 225 31.63 -1.27 -10.57
N VAL A 226 30.63 -0.40 -10.62
CA VAL A 226 30.18 0.43 -9.48
C VAL A 226 28.66 0.41 -9.46
N LYS A 227 28.10 -0.14 -8.40
CA LYS A 227 26.65 -0.21 -8.23
C LYS A 227 26.10 1.13 -7.72
N ILE A 228 25.65 1.98 -8.64
CA ILE A 228 25.01 3.26 -8.31
C ILE A 228 23.49 3.02 -8.29
N ARG A 229 22.85 3.53 -7.25
CA ARG A 229 21.40 3.46 -7.07
C ARG A 229 20.84 4.82 -6.73
N HIS A 230 19.59 5.04 -7.06
CA HIS A 230 18.88 6.29 -6.83
C HIS A 230 17.63 6.05 -5.99
N LEU A 231 17.33 7.01 -5.14
CA LEU A 231 16.10 7.06 -4.38
C LEU A 231 15.47 8.43 -4.56
N ASP A 232 14.31 8.44 -5.20
CA ASP A 232 13.56 9.67 -5.50
C ASP A 232 12.33 9.73 -4.61
N LYS A 233 12.15 10.85 -3.92
CA LYS A 233 10.97 11.09 -3.09
C LYS A 233 10.55 12.55 -3.15
N ARG A 234 9.29 12.78 -2.82
CA ARG A 234 8.67 14.10 -2.73
C ARG A 234 8.39 14.49 -1.29
N ALA A 235 8.60 15.77 -0.98
CA ALA A 235 8.23 16.36 0.30
C ALA A 235 7.47 17.66 0.07
N TYR A 236 6.41 17.85 0.85
CA TYR A 236 5.56 19.04 0.82
C TYR A 236 5.93 19.97 1.97
N ILE A 237 6.95 20.81 1.76
CA ILE A 237 7.42 21.76 2.76
C ILE A 237 6.62 23.06 2.66
N ASP A 238 5.95 23.40 3.74
CA ASP A 238 5.15 24.62 3.83
C ASP A 238 6.03 25.84 4.18
N PHE A 239 5.94 26.87 3.33
CA PHE A 239 6.52 28.19 3.60
C PHE A 239 5.38 29.21 3.78
N PRO A 240 5.53 30.23 4.65
CA PRO A 240 4.60 31.35 4.65
C PRO A 240 4.54 32.00 3.27
N VAL A 241 3.42 32.65 2.98
CA VAL A 241 3.21 33.33 1.70
C VAL A 241 4.38 34.26 1.43
N ASP A 242 4.94 34.17 0.24
CA ASP A 242 6.02 35.03 -0.25
C ASP A 242 7.31 35.00 0.60
N LYS A 243 7.52 33.90 1.35
CA LYS A 243 8.73 33.69 2.17
C LYS A 243 9.54 32.50 1.69
N ILE A 244 10.84 32.62 1.90
CA ILE A 244 11.85 31.58 1.66
C ILE A 244 12.42 31.00 2.97
N THR A 245 12.06 31.58 4.12
CA THR A 245 12.51 31.13 5.44
C THR A 245 11.78 29.86 5.83
N LEU A 246 12.52 28.79 6.13
CA LEU A 246 11.98 27.54 6.64
C LEU A 246 11.73 27.64 8.14
N TYR A 247 10.50 27.40 8.54
CA TYR A 247 10.10 27.24 9.93
C TYR A 247 9.80 25.76 10.19
N PRO A 248 10.66 25.02 10.92
CA PRO A 248 10.50 23.58 11.09
C PRO A 248 9.16 23.17 11.71
N GLU A 249 8.63 23.97 12.64
CA GLU A 249 7.36 23.67 13.33
C GLU A 249 6.11 24.19 12.59
N TYR A 250 6.27 24.73 11.39
CA TYR A 250 5.14 25.32 10.66
C TYR A 250 4.34 24.26 9.93
N ARG A 251 3.02 24.17 10.21
CA ARG A 251 2.06 23.27 9.55
C ARG A 251 2.53 21.80 9.49
N ARG A 252 2.78 21.28 8.27
CA ARG A 252 3.18 19.90 8.01
C ARG A 252 4.68 19.64 8.11
N ASN A 253 5.46 20.71 8.26
CA ASN A 253 6.91 20.63 8.22
C ASN A 253 7.54 19.60 9.16
N PRO A 254 7.09 19.47 10.45
CA PRO A 254 7.72 18.49 11.35
C PRO A 254 7.73 17.07 10.74
N ALA A 255 6.60 16.58 10.25
CA ALA A 255 6.48 15.26 9.67
C ALA A 255 7.24 15.10 8.33
N GLN A 256 7.22 16.15 7.49
CA GLN A 256 7.90 16.13 6.20
C GLN A 256 9.42 16.16 6.38
N LEU A 257 9.93 17.01 7.25
CA LEU A 257 11.37 17.10 7.56
C LEU A 257 11.89 15.84 8.24
N ASP A 258 11.11 15.28 9.18
CA ASP A 258 11.45 13.98 9.80
C ASP A 258 11.53 12.86 8.76
N SER A 259 10.61 12.80 7.82
CA SER A 259 10.63 11.81 6.72
C SER A 259 11.89 11.92 5.88
N ILE A 260 12.34 13.14 5.51
CA ILE A 260 13.57 13.35 4.75
C ILE A 260 14.79 12.87 5.56
N ILE A 261 14.90 13.34 6.80
CA ILE A 261 16.04 13.06 7.69
C ILE A 261 16.12 11.56 7.99
N THR A 262 15.00 10.93 8.32
CA THR A 262 14.95 9.49 8.60
C THR A 262 15.32 8.68 7.37
N THR A 263 14.88 9.06 6.18
CA THR A 263 15.24 8.38 4.92
C THR A 263 16.76 8.46 4.67
N ILE A 264 17.36 9.64 4.81
CA ILE A 264 18.82 9.80 4.58
C ILE A 264 19.62 9.06 5.66
N ASN A 265 19.22 9.14 6.92
CA ASN A 265 19.87 8.45 8.01
C ASN A 265 19.78 6.93 7.88
N ALA A 266 18.68 6.39 7.39
CA ALA A 266 18.54 4.95 7.13
C ALA A 266 19.56 4.46 6.08
N LEU A 267 19.76 5.23 5.00
CA LEU A 267 20.80 4.91 4.00
C LEU A 267 22.22 5.06 4.60
N LYS A 268 22.48 6.12 5.36
CA LYS A 268 23.77 6.37 6.01
C LYS A 268 24.15 5.29 7.02
N GLN A 269 23.17 4.71 7.73
CA GLN A 269 23.40 3.66 8.73
C GLN A 269 23.60 2.27 8.12
N ASP A 270 23.20 2.07 6.86
CA ASP A 270 23.39 0.80 6.18
C ASP A 270 24.87 0.63 5.78
N LYS A 271 25.58 -0.29 6.44
CA LYS A 271 27.00 -0.58 6.23
C LYS A 271 27.38 -0.99 4.80
N ASN A 272 26.38 -1.32 3.98
CA ASN A 272 26.58 -1.72 2.60
C ASN A 272 26.47 -0.53 1.64
N LEU A 273 26.07 0.63 2.13
CA LEU A 273 25.76 1.80 1.31
C LEU A 273 26.69 2.97 1.63
N GLU A 274 27.01 3.74 0.61
CA GLU A 274 27.70 5.02 0.70
C GLU A 274 26.88 6.09 0.00
N VAL A 275 26.32 7.05 0.73
CA VAL A 275 25.61 8.17 0.13
C VAL A 275 26.59 9.07 -0.61
N SER A 276 26.45 9.20 -1.91
CA SER A 276 27.36 9.93 -2.80
C SER A 276 26.78 11.22 -3.37
N GLY A 277 25.48 11.43 -3.28
CA GLY A 277 24.83 12.65 -3.76
C GLY A 277 23.44 12.83 -3.14
N ILE A 278 23.10 14.08 -2.81
CA ILE A 278 21.76 14.48 -2.39
C ILE A 278 21.41 15.75 -3.16
N ASN A 279 20.45 15.68 -4.05
CA ASN A 279 19.89 16.83 -4.73
C ASN A 279 18.53 17.16 -4.16
N ILE A 280 18.30 18.42 -3.82
CA ILE A 280 16.98 18.93 -3.45
C ILE A 280 16.51 19.85 -4.56
N HIS A 281 15.42 19.44 -5.22
CA HIS A 281 14.81 20.16 -6.32
C HIS A 281 13.51 20.83 -5.86
N GLY A 282 13.46 22.15 -5.96
CA GLY A 282 12.29 22.94 -5.52
C GLY A 282 11.38 23.28 -6.67
N PHE A 283 10.08 23.30 -6.38
CA PHE A 283 9.03 23.69 -7.33
C PHE A 283 8.19 24.84 -6.75
N ALA A 284 7.73 25.73 -7.64
CA ALA A 284 6.65 26.65 -7.33
C ALA A 284 5.45 26.40 -8.23
N SER A 285 4.31 26.95 -7.85
CA SER A 285 3.08 26.87 -8.65
C SER A 285 3.00 28.06 -9.63
N PRO A 286 2.35 27.89 -10.80
CA PRO A 286 2.28 28.93 -11.81
C PRO A 286 1.19 29.99 -11.49
N GLU A 287 1.29 30.66 -10.34
CA GLU A 287 0.31 31.68 -9.89
C GLU A 287 0.88 33.09 -9.74
N SER A 288 2.16 33.24 -9.95
CA SER A 288 2.88 34.53 -9.83
C SER A 288 3.79 34.68 -11.06
N PRO A 289 4.36 35.87 -11.30
CA PRO A 289 5.29 36.03 -12.40
C PRO A 289 6.43 35.01 -12.37
N TYR A 290 6.77 34.47 -13.51
CA TYR A 290 7.78 33.40 -13.68
C TYR A 290 9.09 33.71 -12.96
N THR A 291 9.59 34.95 -13.05
CA THR A 291 10.83 35.38 -12.38
C THR A 291 10.72 35.34 -10.86
N HIS A 292 9.56 35.64 -10.32
CA HIS A 292 9.28 35.55 -8.89
C HIS A 292 9.20 34.10 -8.43
N ASN A 293 8.53 33.25 -9.21
CA ASN A 293 8.45 31.81 -8.96
C ASN A 293 9.84 31.14 -9.02
N ASP A 294 10.72 31.55 -9.95
CA ASP A 294 12.12 31.10 -10.02
C ASP A 294 12.87 31.45 -8.73
N TYR A 295 12.75 32.70 -8.28
CA TYR A 295 13.35 33.11 -7.02
C TYR A 295 12.85 32.28 -5.83
N LEU A 296 11.55 32.06 -5.72
CA LEU A 296 10.95 31.29 -4.63
C LEU A 296 11.38 29.82 -4.68
N ALA A 297 11.25 29.14 -5.81
CA ALA A 297 11.60 27.72 -5.99
C ALA A 297 13.05 27.47 -5.62
N LYS A 298 13.99 28.26 -6.17
CA LYS A 298 15.41 28.16 -5.93
C LYS A 298 15.81 28.39 -4.47
N ASN A 299 15.31 29.48 -3.87
CA ASN A 299 15.71 29.83 -2.51
C ASN A 299 15.04 28.95 -1.45
N ARG A 300 13.83 28.47 -1.67
CA ARG A 300 13.18 27.46 -0.81
C ARG A 300 13.93 26.14 -0.83
N ALA A 301 14.32 25.65 -2.01
CA ALA A 301 15.16 24.45 -2.14
C ALA A 301 16.51 24.63 -1.44
N LYS A 302 17.16 25.79 -1.60
CA LYS A 302 18.42 26.12 -0.91
C LYS A 302 18.25 26.08 0.62
N THR A 303 17.24 26.75 1.15
CA THR A 303 16.98 26.79 2.60
C THR A 303 16.67 25.39 3.16
N LEU A 304 15.91 24.58 2.44
CA LEU A 304 15.66 23.20 2.82
C LEU A 304 16.95 22.37 2.79
N THR A 305 17.79 22.53 1.78
CA THR A 305 19.08 21.85 1.68
C THR A 305 19.99 22.20 2.86
N GLU A 306 20.07 23.48 3.23
CA GLU A 306 20.85 23.94 4.38
C GLU A 306 20.36 23.34 5.70
N TYR A 307 19.04 23.22 5.86
CA TYR A 307 18.44 22.56 7.02
C TYR A 307 18.80 21.07 7.07
N VAL A 308 18.55 20.33 5.97
CA VAL A 308 18.82 18.90 5.88
C VAL A 308 20.30 18.60 6.12
N ARG A 309 21.21 19.35 5.49
CA ARG A 309 22.65 19.23 5.65
C ARG A 309 23.10 19.28 7.11
N ARG A 310 22.58 20.26 7.86
CA ARG A 310 22.89 20.39 9.29
C ARG A 310 22.41 19.21 10.11
N MET A 311 21.25 18.64 9.75
CA MET A 311 20.64 17.55 10.51
C MET A 311 21.28 16.19 10.26
N VAL A 312 21.66 15.89 9.00
CA VAL A 312 22.15 14.55 8.64
C VAL A 312 23.68 14.40 8.80
N LYS A 313 24.43 15.51 8.95
CA LYS A 313 25.89 15.52 9.17
C LYS A 313 26.64 14.68 8.12
N LEU A 314 26.46 15.00 6.87
CA LEU A 314 27.18 14.46 5.72
C LEU A 314 28.06 15.55 5.09
N PRO A 315 29.09 15.19 4.29
CA PRO A 315 29.96 16.16 3.64
C PRO A 315 29.18 17.15 2.76
N ASP A 316 29.58 18.42 2.80
CA ASP A 316 28.92 19.47 2.02
C ASP A 316 28.99 19.23 0.51
N SER A 317 30.02 18.58 0.05
CA SER A 317 30.29 18.31 -1.37
C SER A 317 29.28 17.41 -2.05
N ILE A 318 28.51 16.64 -1.29
CA ILE A 318 27.49 15.74 -1.88
C ILE A 318 26.12 16.40 -2.04
N PHE A 319 25.93 17.64 -1.52
CA PHE A 319 24.67 18.35 -1.63
C PHE A 319 24.65 19.25 -2.86
N SER A 320 23.53 19.19 -3.59
CA SER A 320 23.24 20.06 -4.71
C SER A 320 21.80 20.56 -4.64
N VAL A 321 21.56 21.69 -5.30
CA VAL A 321 20.24 22.33 -5.36
C VAL A 321 19.87 22.54 -6.81
N SER A 322 18.63 22.24 -7.16
CA SER A 322 18.04 22.56 -8.44
C SER A 322 16.61 23.06 -8.25
N SER A 323 16.03 23.66 -9.25
CA SER A 323 14.65 24.19 -9.17
C SER A 323 13.97 24.21 -10.53
N THR A 324 12.64 24.07 -10.48
CA THR A 324 11.74 24.35 -11.60
C THR A 324 10.84 25.51 -11.16
N PRO A 325 10.90 26.65 -11.86
CA PRO A 325 10.16 27.85 -11.46
C PRO A 325 8.67 27.62 -11.35
N GLU A 326 8.11 26.77 -12.21
CA GLU A 326 6.68 26.47 -12.23
C GLU A 326 6.43 25.01 -12.61
N ASP A 327 5.71 24.28 -11.78
CA ASP A 327 5.38 22.86 -11.99
C ASP A 327 4.22 22.69 -12.99
N TRP A 328 4.48 23.04 -14.25
CA TRP A 328 3.53 22.84 -15.34
C TRP A 328 3.29 21.35 -15.65
N GLU A 329 4.27 20.49 -15.37
CA GLU A 329 4.13 19.05 -15.57
C GLU A 329 3.11 18.48 -14.57
N GLY A 330 3.27 18.81 -13.29
CA GLY A 330 2.31 18.44 -12.26
C GLY A 330 0.92 19.02 -12.51
N LEU A 331 0.83 20.29 -12.97
CA LEU A 331 -0.45 20.90 -13.32
C LEU A 331 -1.13 20.13 -14.48
N ARG A 332 -0.39 19.80 -15.55
CA ARG A 332 -0.92 19.00 -16.66
C ARG A 332 -1.40 17.62 -16.21
N ALA A 333 -0.70 16.97 -15.30
CA ALA A 333 -1.13 15.70 -14.73
C ALA A 333 -2.47 15.83 -13.98
N TYR A 334 -2.61 16.84 -13.11
CA TYR A 334 -3.88 17.13 -12.43
C TYR A 334 -5.02 17.42 -13.41
N ILE A 335 -4.79 18.26 -14.43
CA ILE A 335 -5.80 18.55 -15.46
C ILE A 335 -6.21 17.26 -16.18
N LYS A 336 -5.23 16.44 -16.60
CA LYS A 336 -5.46 15.18 -17.32
C LYS A 336 -6.32 14.19 -16.52
N ASP A 337 -6.13 14.11 -15.21
CA ASP A 337 -6.86 13.19 -14.32
C ASP A 337 -8.18 13.79 -13.78
N SER A 338 -8.50 15.04 -14.11
CA SER A 338 -9.67 15.75 -13.60
C SER A 338 -10.94 15.52 -14.44
N ASN A 339 -12.05 15.99 -13.89
CA ASN A 339 -13.35 16.09 -14.57
C ASN A 339 -13.73 17.56 -14.87
N LEU A 340 -12.74 18.43 -15.15
CA LEU A 340 -13.02 19.80 -15.56
C LEU A 340 -13.84 19.84 -16.86
N GLU A 341 -14.77 20.78 -16.97
CA GLU A 341 -15.65 20.92 -18.13
C GLU A 341 -14.85 21.22 -19.40
N HIS A 342 -13.88 22.17 -19.33
CA HIS A 342 -13.03 22.58 -20.45
C HIS A 342 -11.63 21.97 -20.36
N LYS A 343 -11.54 20.72 -19.94
CA LYS A 343 -10.28 19.99 -19.73
C LYS A 343 -9.36 19.97 -20.95
N ALA A 344 -9.91 19.70 -22.12
CA ALA A 344 -9.13 19.56 -23.36
C ALA A 344 -8.52 20.90 -23.78
N GLU A 345 -9.30 21.96 -23.69
CA GLU A 345 -8.91 23.32 -24.06
C GLU A 345 -7.86 23.88 -23.09
N ILE A 346 -8.06 23.67 -21.78
CA ILE A 346 -7.10 24.10 -20.75
C ILE A 346 -5.78 23.33 -20.93
N LEU A 347 -5.86 22.02 -21.18
CA LEU A 347 -4.67 21.20 -21.43
C LEU A 347 -3.93 21.63 -22.69
N ALA A 348 -4.64 22.02 -23.75
CA ALA A 348 -4.04 22.55 -24.98
C ALA A 348 -3.26 23.85 -24.68
N ILE A 349 -3.81 24.78 -23.89
CA ILE A 349 -3.10 26.00 -23.48
C ILE A 349 -1.89 25.66 -22.61
N ALA A 350 -2.03 24.73 -21.66
CA ALA A 350 -0.94 24.32 -20.77
C ALA A 350 0.23 23.63 -21.52
N ASN A 351 -0.04 23.05 -22.70
CA ASN A 351 0.95 22.43 -23.57
C ASN A 351 1.47 23.37 -24.69
N ASP A 352 0.93 24.58 -24.81
CA ASP A 352 1.30 25.52 -25.86
C ASP A 352 2.69 26.13 -25.60
N GLU A 353 3.73 25.53 -26.18
CA GLU A 353 5.12 25.99 -26.03
C GLU A 353 5.40 27.32 -26.76
N SER A 354 4.52 27.78 -27.64
CA SER A 354 4.64 29.10 -28.27
C SER A 354 4.37 30.24 -27.30
N LEU A 355 3.68 29.96 -26.20
CA LEU A 355 3.41 30.92 -25.14
C LEU A 355 4.46 30.78 -24.00
N ASN A 356 4.92 31.93 -23.48
CA ASN A 356 5.68 31.89 -22.26
C ASN A 356 4.78 31.47 -21.06
N PRO A 357 5.35 31.04 -19.93
CA PRO A 357 4.59 30.55 -18.80
C PRO A 357 3.53 31.53 -18.27
N ASP A 358 3.89 32.80 -18.08
CA ASP A 358 2.96 33.83 -17.62
C ASP A 358 1.78 34.04 -18.60
N ALA A 359 2.04 33.96 -19.90
CA ALA A 359 1.00 34.09 -20.93
C ALA A 359 0.05 32.86 -20.93
N ARG A 360 0.56 31.66 -20.66
CA ARG A 360 -0.27 30.44 -20.49
C ARG A 360 -1.23 30.61 -19.31
N GLU A 361 -0.68 30.97 -18.14
CA GLU A 361 -1.47 31.18 -16.93
C GLU A 361 -2.54 32.26 -17.17
N TRP A 362 -2.16 33.41 -17.69
CA TRP A 362 -3.09 34.51 -17.98
C TRP A 362 -4.21 34.08 -18.95
N LYS A 363 -3.88 33.32 -20.00
CA LYS A 363 -4.85 32.81 -20.98
C LYS A 363 -5.86 31.88 -20.34
N ILE A 364 -5.40 30.95 -19.49
CA ILE A 364 -6.29 30.04 -18.74
C ILE A 364 -7.18 30.86 -17.80
N LYS A 365 -6.61 31.77 -17.01
CA LYS A 365 -7.32 32.63 -16.05
C LYS A 365 -8.39 33.51 -16.71
N LYS A 366 -8.11 34.02 -17.90
CA LYS A 366 -9.03 34.87 -18.66
C LYS A 366 -10.14 34.08 -19.35
N GLN A 367 -9.84 32.95 -19.95
CA GLN A 367 -10.80 32.17 -20.73
C GLN A 367 -11.63 31.20 -19.89
N TYR A 368 -11.06 30.67 -18.79
CA TYR A 368 -11.67 29.65 -17.93
C TYR A 368 -11.55 30.07 -16.44
N PRO A 369 -12.16 31.19 -16.03
CA PRO A 369 -11.96 31.75 -14.69
C PRO A 369 -12.49 30.88 -13.55
N SER A 370 -13.54 30.09 -13.76
CA SER A 370 -14.09 29.13 -12.80
C SER A 370 -13.15 27.97 -12.53
N GLU A 371 -12.64 27.37 -13.61
CA GLU A 371 -11.69 26.26 -13.54
C GLU A 371 -10.34 26.72 -13.00
N TYR A 372 -9.88 27.90 -13.41
CA TYR A 372 -8.66 28.50 -12.85
C TYR A 372 -8.78 28.67 -11.33
N ARG A 373 -9.92 29.20 -10.85
CA ARG A 373 -10.17 29.34 -9.42
C ARG A 373 -10.17 27.99 -8.70
N PHE A 374 -10.84 27.02 -9.28
CA PHE A 374 -10.82 25.64 -8.75
C PHE A 374 -9.39 25.06 -8.67
N MET A 375 -8.58 25.22 -9.73
CA MET A 375 -7.18 24.76 -9.74
C MET A 375 -6.35 25.48 -8.68
N LEU A 376 -6.53 26.79 -8.53
CA LEU A 376 -5.83 27.60 -7.53
C LEU A 376 -6.13 27.12 -6.10
N ASP A 377 -7.41 26.89 -5.80
CA ASP A 377 -7.87 26.52 -4.46
C ASP A 377 -7.56 25.05 -4.10
N THR A 378 -7.45 24.16 -5.10
CA THR A 378 -7.32 22.71 -4.89
C THR A 378 -5.94 22.15 -5.20
N TRP A 379 -5.30 22.55 -6.30
CA TRP A 379 -4.09 21.88 -6.80
C TRP A 379 -2.80 22.66 -6.62
N TYR A 380 -2.86 24.01 -6.70
CA TYR A 380 -1.66 24.86 -6.70
C TYR A 380 -0.84 24.72 -5.41
N LEU A 381 -1.50 24.43 -4.29
CA LEU A 381 -0.76 24.15 -3.05
C LEU A 381 0.10 22.89 -3.16
N ALA A 382 -0.38 21.87 -3.88
CA ALA A 382 0.35 20.61 -4.08
C ALA A 382 1.49 20.74 -5.12
N LEU A 383 1.42 21.75 -6.01
CA LEU A 383 2.49 22.05 -6.97
C LEU A 383 3.68 22.78 -6.31
N ARG A 384 3.52 23.25 -5.07
CA ARG A 384 4.60 23.81 -4.25
C ARG A 384 5.23 22.71 -3.42
N HIS A 385 6.14 21.97 -3.98
CA HIS A 385 6.80 20.84 -3.33
C HIS A 385 8.32 20.88 -3.54
N SER A 386 9.02 19.99 -2.87
CA SER A 386 10.43 19.72 -3.11
C SER A 386 10.63 18.22 -3.30
N ASP A 387 11.24 17.85 -4.40
CA ASP A 387 11.68 16.48 -4.62
C ASP A 387 13.11 16.34 -4.12
N TYR A 388 13.46 15.21 -3.52
CA TYR A 388 14.81 14.94 -3.12
C TYR A 388 15.28 13.62 -3.74
N HIS A 389 16.44 13.72 -4.38
CA HIS A 389 17.07 12.64 -5.12
C HIS A 389 18.34 12.25 -4.38
N ILE A 390 18.40 11.02 -3.90
CA ILE A 390 19.56 10.51 -3.18
C ILE A 390 20.27 9.52 -4.08
N THR A 391 21.53 9.79 -4.39
CA THR A 391 22.43 8.87 -5.09
C THR A 391 23.31 8.18 -4.07
N TYR A 392 23.40 6.87 -4.14
CA TYR A 392 24.23 6.09 -3.26
C TYR A 392 24.91 4.94 -4.01
N LYS A 393 26.10 4.57 -3.55
CA LYS A 393 26.83 3.41 -4.03
C LYS A 393 26.54 2.24 -3.12
N VAL A 394 26.43 1.06 -3.71
CA VAL A 394 26.32 -0.20 -2.97
C VAL A 394 27.66 -0.93 -3.10
N LYS A 395 28.21 -1.45 -2.01
CA LYS A 395 29.43 -2.23 -2.08
C LYS A 395 29.25 -3.50 -2.91
N PRO A 396 30.30 -4.03 -3.57
CA PRO A 396 30.25 -5.36 -4.16
C PRO A 396 30.10 -6.41 -3.07
N PHE A 397 29.42 -7.51 -3.40
CA PHE A 397 29.23 -8.64 -2.49
C PHE A 397 29.92 -9.89 -3.01
N SER A 398 30.52 -10.69 -2.10
CA SER A 398 30.87 -12.08 -2.40
C SER A 398 29.59 -12.90 -2.63
N VAL A 399 29.73 -14.08 -3.21
CA VAL A 399 28.56 -14.97 -3.46
C VAL A 399 27.85 -15.33 -2.15
N GLU A 400 28.60 -15.55 -1.07
CA GLU A 400 28.07 -15.87 0.25
C GLU A 400 27.31 -14.69 0.84
N GLU A 401 27.87 -13.47 0.77
CA GLU A 401 27.19 -12.25 1.19
C GLU A 401 25.91 -12.02 0.34
N ALA A 402 26.01 -12.21 -0.97
CA ALA A 402 24.89 -12.02 -1.90
C ALA A 402 23.72 -12.97 -1.59
N LYS A 403 23.97 -14.22 -1.17
CA LYS A 403 22.92 -15.14 -0.70
C LYS A 403 22.16 -14.62 0.51
N GLU A 404 22.83 -13.98 1.46
CA GLU A 404 22.17 -13.40 2.64
C GLU A 404 21.46 -12.08 2.29
N ILE A 405 22.06 -11.25 1.44
CA ILE A 405 21.44 -10.02 0.94
C ILE A 405 20.20 -10.33 0.10
N LEU A 406 20.22 -11.40 -0.70
CA LEU A 406 19.06 -11.86 -1.49
C LEU A 406 17.81 -12.10 -0.62
N LYS A 407 17.99 -12.60 0.60
CA LYS A 407 16.90 -12.88 1.55
C LYS A 407 16.32 -11.62 2.20
N THR A 408 17.14 -10.57 2.36
CA THR A 408 16.80 -9.41 3.19
C THR A 408 16.64 -8.12 2.40
N LYS A 409 17.59 -7.84 1.48
CA LYS A 409 17.69 -6.59 0.70
C LYS A 409 18.08 -6.86 -0.75
N PRO A 410 17.33 -7.69 -1.50
CA PRO A 410 17.71 -8.12 -2.86
C PRO A 410 17.93 -6.96 -3.83
N GLN A 411 17.35 -5.78 -3.58
CA GLN A 411 17.56 -4.57 -4.38
C GLN A 411 18.99 -4.00 -4.29
N GLN A 412 19.82 -4.47 -3.37
CA GLN A 412 21.25 -4.10 -3.27
C GLN A 412 22.14 -4.95 -4.19
N LEU A 413 21.62 -6.05 -4.75
CA LEU A 413 22.37 -6.92 -5.64
C LEU A 413 22.37 -6.37 -7.08
N SER A 414 23.51 -6.58 -7.78
CA SER A 414 23.57 -6.42 -9.23
C SER A 414 23.00 -7.65 -9.93
N LEU A 415 22.70 -7.51 -11.22
CA LEU A 415 22.23 -8.64 -12.03
C LEU A 415 23.27 -9.75 -12.09
N ASN A 416 24.56 -9.39 -12.21
CA ASN A 416 25.64 -10.38 -12.21
C ASN A 416 25.79 -11.09 -10.86
N GLU A 417 25.63 -10.39 -9.72
CA GLU A 417 25.66 -11.03 -8.39
C GLU A 417 24.50 -12.00 -8.22
N LEU A 418 23.30 -11.66 -8.70
CA LEU A 418 22.15 -12.60 -8.73
C LEU A 418 22.44 -13.81 -9.61
N PHE A 419 23.05 -13.60 -10.79
CA PHE A 419 23.47 -14.69 -11.66
C PHE A 419 24.47 -15.60 -10.97
N MET A 420 25.52 -15.05 -10.34
CA MET A 420 26.51 -15.82 -9.61
C MET A 420 25.91 -16.62 -8.45
N VAL A 421 24.93 -16.06 -7.74
CA VAL A 421 24.18 -16.81 -6.71
C VAL A 421 23.39 -17.94 -7.35
N ALA A 422 22.70 -17.71 -8.47
CA ALA A 422 21.95 -18.76 -9.17
C ALA A 422 22.87 -19.93 -9.60
N GLN A 423 24.08 -19.62 -10.09
CA GLN A 423 25.06 -20.64 -10.51
C GLN A 423 25.56 -21.54 -9.35
N THR A 424 25.26 -21.22 -8.09
CA THR A 424 25.57 -22.11 -6.96
C THR A 424 24.52 -23.20 -6.75
N TYR A 425 23.41 -23.13 -7.47
CA TYR A 425 22.33 -24.12 -7.44
C TYR A 425 22.32 -24.93 -8.73
N GLU A 426 21.73 -26.11 -8.68
CA GLU A 426 21.55 -26.93 -9.87
C GLU A 426 20.62 -26.22 -10.86
N PRO A 427 21.01 -26.08 -12.16
CA PRO A 427 20.17 -25.47 -13.17
C PRO A 427 18.77 -26.13 -13.24
N GLY A 428 17.73 -25.31 -13.17
CA GLY A 428 16.35 -25.77 -13.13
C GLY A 428 15.84 -26.19 -11.75
N SER A 429 16.68 -26.17 -10.71
CA SER A 429 16.21 -26.36 -9.33
C SER A 429 15.29 -25.22 -8.92
N LYS A 430 14.53 -25.42 -7.86
CA LYS A 430 13.64 -24.39 -7.32
C LYS A 430 14.39 -23.13 -6.91
N GLU A 431 15.51 -23.32 -6.25
CA GLU A 431 16.37 -22.23 -5.77
C GLU A 431 16.97 -21.44 -6.94
N PHE A 432 17.45 -22.11 -8.00
CA PHE A 432 17.92 -21.48 -9.22
C PHE A 432 16.81 -20.61 -9.85
N ASN A 433 15.62 -21.18 -10.01
CA ASN A 433 14.48 -20.51 -10.64
C ASN A 433 14.01 -19.29 -9.81
N GLU A 434 14.00 -19.38 -8.46
CA GLU A 434 13.63 -18.28 -7.58
C GLU A 434 14.62 -17.10 -7.69
N VAL A 435 15.91 -17.36 -7.87
CA VAL A 435 16.92 -16.30 -8.07
C VAL A 435 16.73 -15.64 -9.44
N MET A 436 16.52 -16.41 -10.51
CA MET A 436 16.29 -15.88 -11.86
C MET A 436 14.98 -15.08 -11.95
N GLU A 437 13.91 -15.50 -11.28
CA GLU A 437 12.68 -14.73 -11.17
C GLU A 437 12.87 -13.44 -10.35
N THR A 438 13.72 -13.46 -9.34
CA THR A 438 14.08 -12.26 -8.59
C THR A 438 14.89 -11.29 -9.45
N ALA A 439 15.81 -11.80 -10.26
CA ALA A 439 16.63 -11.01 -11.18
C ALA A 439 15.74 -10.23 -12.18
N VAL A 440 14.84 -10.89 -12.89
CA VAL A 440 13.96 -10.20 -13.85
C VAL A 440 12.95 -9.27 -13.18
N ARG A 441 12.55 -9.54 -11.95
CA ARG A 441 11.68 -8.65 -11.19
C ARG A 441 12.40 -7.36 -10.77
N LEU A 442 13.68 -7.42 -10.46
CA LEU A 442 14.50 -6.26 -10.09
C LEU A 442 15.00 -5.49 -11.32
N PHE A 443 15.23 -6.20 -12.42
CA PHE A 443 15.73 -5.64 -13.68
C PHE A 443 14.75 -5.93 -14.84
N PRO A 444 13.50 -5.43 -14.80
CA PRO A 444 12.44 -5.82 -15.75
C PRO A 444 12.66 -5.36 -17.19
N SER A 445 13.54 -4.37 -17.39
CA SER A 445 13.89 -3.84 -18.72
C SER A 445 15.25 -4.34 -19.23
N ASP A 446 15.97 -5.13 -18.44
CA ASP A 446 17.27 -5.64 -18.85
C ASP A 446 17.11 -6.85 -19.79
N PRO A 447 17.72 -6.83 -20.98
CA PRO A 447 17.57 -7.90 -21.95
C PRO A 447 18.08 -9.26 -21.46
N ILE A 448 19.19 -9.28 -20.71
CA ILE A 448 19.78 -10.54 -20.20
C ILE A 448 18.98 -11.11 -19.05
N ALA A 449 18.44 -10.27 -18.17
CA ALA A 449 17.52 -10.70 -17.13
C ALA A 449 16.26 -11.34 -17.72
N ASN A 450 15.68 -10.73 -18.77
CA ASN A 450 14.54 -11.29 -19.48
C ASN A 450 14.91 -12.58 -20.24
N LEU A 451 16.05 -12.62 -20.90
CA LEU A 451 16.54 -13.82 -21.57
C LEU A 451 16.69 -14.99 -20.60
N ASN A 452 17.34 -14.78 -19.45
CA ASN A 452 17.54 -15.82 -18.45
C ASN A 452 16.22 -16.29 -17.83
N ALA A 453 15.25 -15.41 -17.64
CA ALA A 453 13.91 -15.78 -17.21
C ALA A 453 13.20 -16.64 -18.28
N ALA A 454 13.30 -16.25 -19.56
CA ALA A 454 12.75 -17.04 -20.65
C ALA A 454 13.39 -18.44 -20.75
N ILE A 455 14.70 -18.51 -20.67
CA ILE A 455 15.47 -19.78 -20.68
C ILE A 455 15.01 -20.68 -19.53
N THR A 456 14.89 -20.11 -18.32
CA THR A 456 14.40 -20.83 -17.14
C THR A 456 13.02 -21.42 -17.36
N ARG A 457 12.10 -20.65 -17.98
CA ARG A 457 10.74 -21.10 -18.30
C ARG A 457 10.73 -22.18 -19.39
N LEU A 458 11.51 -22.00 -20.46
CA LEU A 458 11.63 -22.99 -21.53
C LEU A 458 12.20 -24.31 -21.02
N ASN A 459 13.24 -24.26 -20.21
CA ASN A 459 13.84 -25.47 -19.61
C ASN A 459 12.87 -26.17 -18.65
N ALA A 460 11.95 -25.45 -18.02
CA ALA A 460 10.87 -25.98 -17.19
C ALA A 460 9.65 -26.47 -18.01
N GLY A 461 9.64 -26.28 -19.33
CA GLY A 461 8.51 -26.64 -20.21
C GLY A 461 7.34 -25.61 -20.16
N ASP A 462 7.51 -24.45 -19.50
CA ASP A 462 6.52 -23.37 -19.45
C ASP A 462 6.69 -22.44 -20.66
N VAL A 463 6.21 -22.89 -21.82
CA VAL A 463 6.34 -22.19 -23.11
C VAL A 463 5.56 -20.86 -23.09
N ASP A 464 4.34 -20.89 -22.57
CA ASP A 464 3.49 -19.68 -22.53
C ASP A 464 4.07 -18.62 -21.61
N GLY A 465 4.64 -19.02 -20.47
CA GLY A 465 5.32 -18.14 -19.54
C GLY A 465 6.61 -17.53 -20.11
N ALA A 466 7.28 -18.19 -21.04
CA ALA A 466 8.51 -17.71 -21.65
C ALA A 466 8.30 -16.55 -22.63
N LYS A 467 7.14 -16.50 -23.32
CA LYS A 467 6.90 -15.57 -24.44
C LYS A 467 7.12 -14.10 -24.06
N SER A 468 6.51 -13.67 -22.97
CA SER A 468 6.58 -12.26 -22.53
C SER A 468 7.99 -11.78 -22.18
N TYR A 469 8.86 -12.71 -21.79
CA TYR A 469 10.27 -12.46 -21.53
C TYR A 469 11.10 -12.46 -22.81
N LEU A 470 10.83 -13.38 -23.75
CA LEU A 470 11.49 -13.40 -25.07
C LEU A 470 11.25 -12.12 -25.85
N ASP A 471 10.07 -11.51 -25.72
CA ASP A 471 9.72 -10.25 -26.37
C ASP A 471 10.61 -9.08 -25.86
N LYS A 472 11.24 -9.21 -24.69
CA LYS A 472 12.12 -8.22 -24.05
C LYS A 472 13.59 -8.66 -23.98
N ALA A 473 13.93 -9.83 -24.48
CA ALA A 473 15.27 -10.43 -24.37
C ALA A 473 16.32 -9.83 -25.33
N GLY A 474 15.96 -8.80 -26.10
CA GLY A 474 16.85 -8.21 -27.10
C GLY A 474 17.15 -9.16 -28.28
N ASP A 475 18.22 -8.88 -29.05
CA ASP A 475 18.51 -9.55 -30.31
C ASP A 475 19.88 -10.27 -30.32
N SER A 476 20.40 -10.62 -29.13
CA SER A 476 21.64 -11.39 -29.00
C SER A 476 21.50 -12.79 -29.65
N GLU A 477 22.61 -13.44 -29.95
CA GLU A 477 22.62 -14.79 -30.54
C GLU A 477 21.90 -15.79 -29.63
N SER A 478 22.14 -15.72 -28.32
CA SER A 478 21.44 -16.55 -27.34
C SER A 478 19.92 -16.28 -27.28
N ALA A 479 19.50 -15.02 -27.52
CA ALA A 479 18.09 -14.69 -27.59
C ALA A 479 17.41 -15.27 -28.85
N LYS A 480 18.11 -15.29 -29.98
CA LYS A 480 17.65 -15.94 -31.21
C LYS A 480 17.53 -17.45 -31.01
N GLU A 481 18.53 -18.07 -30.42
CA GLU A 481 18.50 -19.51 -30.09
C GLU A 481 17.31 -19.87 -29.18
N ALA A 482 17.08 -19.06 -28.14
CA ALA A 482 15.94 -19.24 -27.24
C ALA A 482 14.59 -19.11 -27.97
N ARG A 483 14.46 -18.17 -28.91
CA ARG A 483 13.26 -18.04 -29.77
C ARG A 483 13.08 -19.24 -30.72
N GLU A 484 14.15 -19.75 -31.29
CA GLU A 484 14.07 -20.97 -32.13
C GLU A 484 13.58 -22.20 -31.32
N VAL A 485 14.10 -22.35 -30.08
CA VAL A 485 13.66 -23.40 -29.17
C VAL A 485 12.18 -23.23 -28.83
N TYR A 486 11.76 -21.97 -28.50
CA TYR A 486 10.37 -21.67 -28.26
C TYR A 486 9.46 -22.04 -29.43
N GLU A 487 9.81 -21.66 -30.66
CA GLU A 487 9.02 -22.00 -31.86
C GLU A 487 9.00 -23.53 -32.16
N LYS A 488 10.10 -24.23 -31.87
CA LYS A 488 10.14 -25.71 -32.02
C LYS A 488 9.20 -26.41 -31.05
N ILE A 489 9.20 -25.97 -29.77
CA ILE A 489 8.33 -26.58 -28.76
C ILE A 489 6.85 -26.24 -29.01
N LYS A 490 6.55 -25.03 -29.48
CA LYS A 490 5.19 -24.58 -29.77
C LYS A 490 4.55 -25.32 -30.95
N LYS A 491 5.34 -25.80 -31.90
CA LYS A 491 4.88 -26.58 -33.09
C LYS A 491 4.65 -28.06 -32.78
N GLN A 492 5.11 -28.57 -31.65
CA GLN A 492 4.90 -29.92 -31.17
C GLN A 492 3.62 -30.04 -30.33
#